data_55a9e1abee48a4f88c5ce3fc3a1639b9
#
_entry.id   55a9e1abee48a4f88c5ce3fc3a1639b9
#
_cell.length_a   1.000
_cell.length_b   1.000
_cell.length_c   1.000
_cell.angle_alpha   90.00
_cell.angle_beta   90.00
_cell.angle_gamma   90.00
#
_symmetry.space_group_name_H-M   'P 1'
#
loop_
_entity.id
_entity.type
_entity.pdbx_description
1 polymer ?
#
loop_
_entity_poly.entity_id
_entity_poly.type
_entity_poly.pdbx_seq_one_letter_code
_entity_poly.pdbx_strand_id
1 'polypeptide(L)'
;DGLGDIATTAQGNLTPLEAARTPNLDALTRSGCAQGRMIPVAPGITPGSGPGHLALFGYDPIETEVGRGVIEALGLGVELKGGDIC
;
A
#
# COMPACT_ATOMS: atom_id res chain seq x y z
N ASP A 1 0.34 -0.73 -3.64
CA ASP A 1 -1.04 -1.09 -3.33
C ASP A 1 -1.09 -2.37 -2.50
N GLY A 2 -2.14 -2.53 -1.69
CA GLY A 2 -2.29 -3.67 -0.81
C GLY A 2 -2.72 -4.95 -1.54
N LEU A 3 -2.48 -6.09 -0.91
CA LEU A 3 -2.90 -7.42 -1.38
C LEU A 3 -4.25 -7.85 -0.80
N GLY A 4 -4.80 -7.07 0.15
CA GLY A 4 -6.06 -7.37 0.79
C GLY A 4 -7.25 -7.15 -0.15
N ASP A 5 -8.20 -8.07 -0.11
CA ASP A 5 -9.45 -7.98 -0.84
C ASP A 5 -10.52 -8.83 -0.14
N ILE A 6 -11.74 -8.76 -0.60
CA ILE A 6 -12.87 -9.51 -0.06
C ILE A 6 -12.98 -10.90 -0.70
N ALA A 7 -13.45 -11.86 0.06
CA ALA A 7 -13.81 -13.18 -0.46
C ALA A 7 -15.04 -13.12 -1.37
N THR A 8 -15.02 -13.82 -2.50
CA THR A 8 -16.13 -13.86 -3.45
C THR A 8 -16.62 -15.28 -3.69
N THR A 9 -17.90 -15.43 -3.99
CA THR A 9 -18.49 -16.75 -4.32
C THR A 9 -17.89 -17.32 -5.60
N ALA A 10 -17.50 -16.49 -6.55
CA ALA A 10 -16.84 -16.91 -7.79
C ALA A 10 -15.49 -17.59 -7.54
N GLN A 11 -14.84 -17.29 -6.43
CA GLN A 11 -13.56 -17.87 -5.99
C GLN A 11 -13.73 -18.90 -4.88
N GLY A 12 -14.93 -19.47 -4.69
CA GLY A 12 -15.20 -20.47 -3.65
C GLY A 12 -15.19 -19.90 -2.24
N ASN A 13 -15.59 -18.65 -2.07
CA ASN A 13 -15.56 -17.89 -0.81
C ASN A 13 -14.13 -17.65 -0.27
N LEU A 14 -13.13 -17.63 -1.16
CA LEU A 14 -11.75 -17.25 -0.88
C LEU A 14 -11.48 -15.82 -1.31
N THR A 15 -10.55 -15.17 -0.66
CA THR A 15 -9.94 -13.93 -1.16
C THR A 15 -9.04 -14.23 -2.35
N PRO A 16 -8.73 -13.26 -3.22
CA PRO A 16 -7.77 -13.46 -4.30
C PRO A 16 -6.41 -14.01 -3.85
N LEU A 17 -5.93 -13.56 -2.70
CA LEU A 17 -4.66 -14.03 -2.14
C LEU A 17 -4.74 -15.49 -1.67
N GLU A 18 -5.84 -15.90 -1.04
CA GLU A 18 -6.08 -17.30 -0.65
C GLU A 18 -6.25 -18.23 -1.86
N ALA A 19 -6.85 -17.72 -2.94
CA ALA A 19 -7.03 -18.49 -4.18
C ALA A 19 -5.76 -18.56 -5.04
N ALA A 20 -4.81 -17.65 -4.86
CA ALA A 20 -3.59 -17.58 -5.64
C ALA A 20 -2.61 -18.71 -5.27
N ARG A 21 -1.82 -19.14 -6.25
CA ARG A 21 -0.71 -20.06 -6.01
C ARG A 21 0.53 -19.28 -5.60
N THR A 22 0.83 -19.26 -4.31
CA THR A 22 1.93 -18.47 -3.73
C THR A 22 2.95 -19.34 -2.97
N PRO A 23 3.56 -20.37 -3.61
CA PRO A 23 4.38 -21.35 -2.88
C PRO A 23 5.59 -20.74 -2.16
N ASN A 24 6.18 -19.69 -2.70
CA ASN A 24 7.33 -19.03 -2.08
C ASN A 24 6.90 -18.16 -0.88
N LEU A 25 5.80 -17.42 -0.98
CA LEU A 25 5.23 -16.68 0.15
C LEU A 25 4.77 -17.64 1.25
N ASP A 26 4.13 -18.75 0.87
CA ASP A 26 3.69 -19.79 1.81
C ASP A 26 4.89 -20.42 2.55
N ALA A 27 5.98 -20.70 1.83
CA ALA A 27 7.20 -21.20 2.44
C ALA A 27 7.82 -20.19 3.41
N LEU A 28 7.82 -18.91 3.04
CA LEU A 28 8.34 -17.84 3.88
C LEU A 28 7.52 -17.70 5.18
N THR A 29 6.19 -17.73 5.09
CA THR A 29 5.33 -17.66 6.28
C THR A 29 5.49 -18.87 7.19
N ARG A 30 5.69 -20.08 6.65
CA ARG A 30 5.94 -21.31 7.44
C ARG A 30 7.32 -21.32 8.09
N SER A 31 8.28 -20.58 7.58
CA SER A 31 9.66 -20.56 8.11
C SER A 31 9.83 -19.86 9.47
N GLY A 32 8.74 -19.37 10.05
CA GLY A 32 8.77 -18.65 11.34
C GLY A 32 9.13 -17.18 11.24
N CYS A 33 9.08 -16.60 10.04
CA CYS A 33 9.21 -15.15 9.88
C CYS A 33 8.13 -14.41 10.68
N ALA A 34 8.47 -13.22 11.15
CA ALA A 34 7.50 -12.34 11.79
C ALA A 34 6.37 -12.02 10.83
N GLN A 35 5.15 -12.22 11.29
CA GLN A 35 3.93 -11.96 10.52
C GLN A 35 3.10 -10.92 11.24
N GLY A 36 2.43 -10.07 10.49
CA GLY A 36 1.61 -9.03 11.07
C GLY A 36 0.69 -8.39 10.04
N ARG A 37 -0.18 -7.54 10.55
CA ARG A 37 -1.07 -6.73 9.73
C ARG A 37 -0.48 -5.34 9.55
N MET A 38 -0.29 -4.94 8.30
CA MET A 38 0.15 -3.59 7.98
C MET A 38 -1.03 -2.61 8.05
N ILE A 39 -0.86 -1.53 8.80
CA ILE A 39 -1.77 -0.38 8.81
C ILE A 39 -0.94 0.83 8.36
N PRO A 40 -0.95 1.17 7.07
CA PRO A 40 0.04 2.11 6.53
C PRO A 40 -0.20 3.58 6.93
N VAL A 41 -1.42 3.97 7.24
CA VAL A 41 -1.73 5.36 7.65
C VAL A 41 -2.30 5.35 9.06
N ALA A 42 -3.57 5.00 9.20
CA ALA A 42 -4.25 4.88 10.49
C ALA A 42 -5.45 3.93 10.37
N PRO A 43 -5.93 3.34 11.47
CA PRO A 43 -7.13 2.50 11.42
C PRO A 43 -8.34 3.24 10.84
N GLY A 44 -9.02 2.62 9.87
CA GLY A 44 -10.20 3.19 9.23
C GLY A 44 -9.93 4.22 8.13
N ILE A 45 -8.67 4.57 7.87
CA ILE A 45 -8.29 5.44 6.76
C ILE A 45 -7.81 4.59 5.58
N THR A 46 -8.45 4.76 4.43
CA THR A 46 -7.99 4.13 3.19
C THR A 46 -6.74 4.86 2.70
N PRO A 47 -5.58 4.19 2.60
CA PRO A 47 -4.35 4.85 2.17
C PRO A 47 -4.39 5.17 0.68
N GLY A 48 -4.20 6.44 0.34
CA GLY A 48 -3.84 6.83 -1.02
C GLY A 48 -2.41 6.40 -1.37
N SER A 49 -2.05 6.47 -2.65
CA SER A 49 -0.70 6.04 -3.09
C SER A 49 0.42 6.89 -2.47
N GLY A 50 0.23 8.19 -2.34
CA GLY A 50 1.22 9.09 -1.70
C GLY A 50 1.47 8.74 -0.24
N PRO A 51 0.46 8.85 0.62
CA PRO A 51 0.59 8.50 2.04
C PRO A 51 1.04 7.05 2.28
N GLY A 52 0.56 6.10 1.48
CA GLY A 52 0.96 4.70 1.57
C GLY A 52 2.45 4.49 1.31
N HIS A 53 3.01 5.16 0.29
CA HIS A 53 4.46 5.10 0.01
C HIS A 53 5.29 5.77 1.11
N LEU A 54 4.88 6.94 1.58
CA LEU A 54 5.58 7.61 2.68
C LEU A 54 5.64 6.74 3.93
N ALA A 55 4.53 6.09 4.30
CA ALA A 55 4.47 5.17 5.43
C ALA A 55 5.41 3.96 5.26
N LEU A 56 5.51 3.38 4.06
CA LEU A 56 6.43 2.27 3.77
C LEU A 56 7.90 2.66 3.96
N PHE A 57 8.24 3.91 3.72
CA PHE A 57 9.61 4.43 3.91
C PHE A 57 9.84 5.05 5.31
N GLY A 58 8.90 4.92 6.23
CA GLY A 58 9.05 5.35 7.61
C GLY A 58 8.74 6.81 7.89
N TYR A 59 8.14 7.51 6.96
CA TYR A 59 7.64 8.88 7.18
C TYR A 59 6.24 8.83 7.78
N ASP A 60 5.90 9.81 8.63
CA ASP A 60 4.53 9.98 9.10
C ASP A 60 3.65 10.48 7.95
N PRO A 61 2.67 9.67 7.47
CA PRO A 61 1.87 10.04 6.31
C PRO A 61 0.84 11.15 6.62
N ILE A 62 0.57 11.45 7.88
CA ILE A 62 -0.34 12.51 8.32
C ILE A 62 0.41 13.83 8.38
N GLU A 63 1.59 13.85 9.00
CA GLU A 63 2.42 15.04 9.10
C GLU A 63 3.04 15.48 7.77
N THR A 64 3.34 14.50 6.92
CA THR A 64 3.97 14.70 5.60
C THR A 64 2.99 14.46 4.46
N GLU A 65 1.75 14.90 4.59
CA GLU A 65 0.71 14.66 3.58
C GLU A 65 1.11 15.29 2.23
N VAL A 66 1.45 14.44 1.27
CA VAL A 66 1.81 14.82 -0.10
C VAL A 66 0.99 14.01 -1.09
N GLY A 67 0.33 14.68 -2.00
CA GLY A 67 -0.45 14.04 -3.06
C GLY A 67 0.43 13.24 -4.02
N ARG A 68 -0.12 12.19 -4.61
CA ARG A 68 0.59 11.33 -5.58
C ARG A 68 1.16 12.12 -6.75
N GLY A 69 0.40 13.04 -7.33
CA GLY A 69 0.85 13.86 -8.47
C GLY A 69 2.09 14.68 -8.13
N VAL A 70 2.14 15.25 -6.93
CA VAL A 70 3.31 16.00 -6.44
C VAL A 70 4.53 15.10 -6.33
N ILE A 71 4.40 13.90 -5.76
CA ILE A 71 5.50 12.95 -5.63
C ILE A 71 6.02 12.53 -7.01
N GLU A 72 5.13 12.23 -7.95
CA GLU A 72 5.50 11.86 -9.32
C GLU A 72 6.22 13.01 -10.05
N ALA A 73 5.69 14.22 -9.95
CA ALA A 73 6.30 15.41 -10.57
C ALA A 73 7.71 15.68 -10.01
N LEU A 74 7.87 15.64 -8.71
CA LEU A 74 9.18 15.79 -8.07
C LEU A 74 10.14 14.67 -8.46
N GLY A 75 9.67 13.43 -8.54
CA GLY A 75 10.47 12.29 -9.01
C GLY A 75 10.96 12.42 -10.44
N LEU A 76 10.22 13.13 -11.30
CA LEU A 76 10.59 13.47 -12.67
C LEU A 76 11.44 14.74 -12.77
N GLY A 77 11.74 15.39 -11.66
CA GLY A 77 12.50 16.64 -11.63
C GLY A 77 11.72 17.87 -12.10
N VAL A 78 10.39 17.81 -12.05
CA VAL A 78 9.53 18.96 -12.38
C VAL A 78 9.52 19.94 -11.21
N GLU A 79 9.81 21.20 -11.49
CA GLU A 79 9.66 22.27 -10.50
C GLU A 79 8.18 22.61 -10.31
N LEU A 80 7.70 22.48 -9.09
CA LEU A 80 6.32 22.77 -8.71
C LEU A 80 6.23 24.11 -7.98
N LYS A 81 5.14 24.83 -8.22
CA LYS A 81 4.80 26.08 -7.53
C LYS A 81 3.42 25.94 -6.87
N GLY A 82 3.19 26.74 -5.85
CA GLY A 82 1.86 26.79 -5.21
C GLY A 82 0.77 27.15 -6.23
N GLY A 83 -0.25 26.30 -6.33
CA GLY A 83 -1.36 26.44 -7.29
C GLY A 83 -1.24 25.59 -8.55
N ASP A 84 -0.14 24.89 -8.77
CA ASP A 84 -0.04 23.95 -9.87
C ASP A 84 -0.97 22.76 -9.66
N ILE A 85 -1.58 22.29 -10.75
CA ILE A 85 -2.45 21.12 -10.76
C ILE A 85 -1.63 19.90 -11.19
N CYS A 86 -1.57 18.89 -10.30
CA CYS A 86 -0.85 17.64 -10.55
C CYS A 86 -1.76 16.44 -10.39
#